data_a1a4ce71b3a241880664fec3306b4ae4
#
_entry.id   a1a4ce71b3a241880664fec3306b4ae4
#
_cell.length_a   1.000
_cell.length_b   1.000
_cell.length_c   1.000
_cell.angle_alpha   90.00
_cell.angle_beta   90.00
_cell.angle_gamma   90.00
#
_symmetry.space_group_name_H-M   'P 1'
#
loop_
_entity.id
_entity.type
_entity.pdbx_description
1 polymer ?
#
loop_
_entity_poly.entity_id
_entity_poly.type
_entity_poly.pdbx_seq_one_letter_code
_entity_poly.pdbx_strand_id
1 'polypeptide(L)'
;MIRNPAIDLMLARASTRKYADESPSDELIETIVRAGQQAPFASQLTSVLLSRKGKAPFGAPLWFTVCVDAHRLELFMAKRGWKIVTNDLSLLLLGLQDAAYLAENMVIAAESLGLGSCFLGEGSLSGGRVKAIAKQYKLPPRVLPMVELVMGYPAEEKLPRPRYPLPFALFEDAYAEPTEDQLSEAMRAMDEGYLAQNYYRKAKAKIPLEGGREERFTYDDYSWTEHISRKWGQWGADPEGMVEALRERGFDLTR
;
A
#
# COMPACT_ATOMS: atom_id res chain seq x y z
N MET A 1 -7.33 -11.79 -24.05
CA MET A 1 -7.25 -12.01 -22.57
C MET A 1 -8.46 -12.82 -22.13
N ILE A 2 -8.25 -13.88 -21.33
CA ILE A 2 -9.35 -14.62 -20.69
C ILE A 2 -9.99 -13.74 -19.62
N ARG A 3 -11.31 -13.76 -19.53
CA ARG A 3 -12.11 -12.92 -18.63
C ARG A 3 -13.08 -13.77 -17.79
N ASN A 4 -13.28 -13.37 -16.56
CA ASN A 4 -14.34 -13.84 -15.66
C ASN A 4 -14.62 -12.76 -14.61
N PRO A 5 -15.68 -12.86 -13.79
CA PRO A 5 -16.02 -11.81 -12.83
C PRO A 5 -14.89 -11.41 -11.86
N ALA A 6 -14.05 -12.35 -11.42
CA ALA A 6 -12.93 -12.05 -10.52
C ALA A 6 -11.82 -11.28 -11.25
N ILE A 7 -11.46 -11.69 -12.47
CA ILE A 7 -10.48 -10.99 -13.30
C ILE A 7 -10.98 -9.58 -13.64
N ASP A 8 -12.27 -9.46 -14.00
CA ASP A 8 -12.88 -8.18 -14.33
C ASP A 8 -12.84 -7.20 -13.14
N LEU A 9 -13.13 -7.70 -11.94
CA LEU A 9 -13.03 -6.93 -10.71
C LEU A 9 -11.59 -6.41 -10.47
N MET A 10 -10.59 -7.29 -10.57
CA MET A 10 -9.17 -6.93 -10.39
C MET A 10 -8.70 -5.90 -11.42
N LEU A 11 -9.11 -6.03 -12.68
CA LEU A 11 -8.75 -5.09 -13.74
C LEU A 11 -9.47 -3.74 -13.62
N ALA A 12 -10.67 -3.72 -13.02
CA ALA A 12 -11.43 -2.49 -12.77
C ALA A 12 -10.97 -1.76 -11.50
N ARG A 13 -10.13 -2.38 -10.65
CA ARG A 13 -9.70 -1.80 -9.38
C ARG A 13 -9.07 -0.42 -9.55
N ALA A 14 -9.56 0.52 -8.78
CA ALA A 14 -9.03 1.88 -8.73
C ALA A 14 -9.19 2.47 -7.32
N SER A 15 -8.26 3.31 -6.91
CA SER A 15 -8.31 3.97 -5.60
C SER A 15 -9.47 4.96 -5.52
N THR A 16 -10.32 4.80 -4.51
CA THR A 16 -11.45 5.68 -4.17
C THR A 16 -11.01 6.68 -3.11
N ARG A 17 -11.27 7.97 -3.34
CA ARG A 17 -10.92 9.06 -2.42
C ARG A 17 -12.10 9.98 -2.10
N LYS A 18 -13.30 9.59 -2.52
CA LYS A 18 -14.54 10.27 -2.17
C LYS A 18 -15.60 9.22 -1.87
N TYR A 19 -16.15 9.29 -0.68
CA TYR A 19 -17.05 8.29 -0.14
C TYR A 19 -18.41 8.90 0.18
N ALA A 20 -19.45 8.07 0.13
CA ALA A 20 -20.77 8.40 0.66
C ALA A 20 -20.74 8.37 2.20
N ASP A 21 -21.69 9.06 2.82
CA ASP A 21 -21.80 9.12 4.29
C ASP A 21 -22.29 7.80 4.90
N GLU A 22 -22.73 6.85 4.08
CA GLU A 22 -23.21 5.55 4.51
C GLU A 22 -22.07 4.70 5.10
N SER A 23 -22.28 4.16 6.29
CA SER A 23 -21.32 3.28 6.95
C SER A 23 -21.62 1.82 6.65
N PRO A 24 -20.64 1.03 6.19
CA PRO A 24 -20.78 -0.41 6.04
C PRO A 24 -21.14 -1.10 7.36
N SER A 25 -21.95 -2.16 7.29
CA SER A 25 -22.36 -2.93 8.47
C SER A 25 -21.18 -3.70 9.10
N ASP A 26 -21.33 -4.07 10.38
CA ASP A 26 -20.32 -4.89 11.06
C ASP A 26 -20.17 -6.28 10.42
N GLU A 27 -21.25 -6.86 9.90
CA GLU A 27 -21.20 -8.12 9.15
C GLU A 27 -20.35 -7.99 7.88
N LEU A 28 -20.50 -6.88 7.16
CA LEU A 28 -19.71 -6.60 5.95
C LEU A 28 -18.24 -6.41 6.29
N ILE A 29 -17.94 -5.70 7.38
CA ILE A 29 -16.57 -5.53 7.90
C ILE A 29 -15.95 -6.89 8.26
N GLU A 30 -16.69 -7.73 9.00
CA GLU A 30 -16.24 -9.08 9.37
C GLU A 30 -15.97 -9.94 8.12
N THR A 31 -16.85 -9.90 7.14
CA THR A 31 -16.70 -10.64 5.87
C THR A 31 -15.42 -10.23 5.14
N ILE A 32 -15.14 -8.93 5.04
CA ILE A 32 -13.93 -8.40 4.41
C ILE A 32 -12.66 -8.88 5.14
N VAL A 33 -12.65 -8.80 6.46
CA VAL A 33 -11.49 -9.22 7.26
C VAL A 33 -11.28 -10.73 7.19
N ARG A 34 -12.36 -11.54 7.21
CA ARG A 34 -12.28 -13.01 7.04
C ARG A 34 -11.74 -13.39 5.66
N ALA A 35 -12.17 -12.71 4.61
CA ALA A 35 -11.63 -12.91 3.26
C ALA A 35 -10.13 -12.54 3.22
N GLY A 36 -9.74 -11.45 3.89
CA GLY A 36 -8.34 -11.10 4.09
C GLY A 36 -7.53 -12.20 4.76
N GLN A 37 -8.05 -12.78 5.84
CA GLN A 37 -7.39 -13.86 6.59
C GLN A 37 -7.19 -15.15 5.76
N GLN A 38 -7.91 -15.34 4.68
CA GLN A 38 -7.78 -16.50 3.78
C GLN A 38 -6.63 -16.33 2.77
N ALA A 39 -5.93 -15.21 2.78
CA ALA A 39 -4.73 -15.02 1.95
C ALA A 39 -3.65 -16.05 2.30
N PRO A 40 -2.77 -16.42 1.35
CA PRO A 40 -1.61 -17.24 1.66
C PRO A 40 -0.71 -16.52 2.67
N PHE A 41 -0.01 -17.29 3.49
CA PHE A 41 0.85 -16.74 4.53
C PHE A 41 2.07 -17.65 4.79
N ALA A 42 3.13 -17.07 5.34
CA ALA A 42 4.26 -17.83 5.88
C ALA A 42 4.00 -18.26 7.33
N SER A 43 3.59 -17.35 8.20
CA SER A 43 3.37 -17.62 9.63
C SER A 43 2.20 -16.81 10.24
N GLN A 44 1.32 -16.28 9.44
CA GLN A 44 0.21 -15.40 9.86
C GLN A 44 0.69 -14.22 10.73
N LEU A 45 1.78 -13.60 10.31
CA LEU A 45 2.42 -12.48 11.01
C LEU A 45 1.63 -11.17 10.80
N THR A 46 0.32 -11.20 11.02
CA THR A 46 -0.55 -10.06 10.70
C THR A 46 -1.56 -9.76 11.80
N SER A 47 -1.86 -8.48 11.97
CA SER A 47 -3.01 -7.96 12.71
C SER A 47 -3.69 -6.86 11.92
N VAL A 48 -5.01 -6.77 12.06
CA VAL A 48 -5.82 -5.70 11.47
C VAL A 48 -6.43 -4.88 12.59
N LEU A 49 -6.21 -3.57 12.54
CA LEU A 49 -6.82 -2.62 13.45
C LEU A 49 -7.89 -1.85 12.70
N LEU A 50 -9.07 -1.70 13.27
CA LEU A 50 -10.14 -0.86 12.76
C LEU A 50 -10.28 0.39 13.64
N SER A 51 -10.08 1.57 13.07
CA SER A 51 -10.36 2.83 13.74
C SER A 51 -11.83 3.19 13.58
N ARG A 52 -12.53 3.33 14.69
CA ARG A 52 -13.90 3.88 14.76
C ARG A 52 -13.93 5.29 15.38
N LYS A 53 -12.76 5.82 15.73
CA LYS A 53 -12.61 7.13 16.36
C LYS A 53 -11.72 8.00 15.48
N GLY A 54 -12.05 9.27 15.45
CA GLY A 54 -11.30 10.24 14.67
C GLY A 54 -11.80 10.39 13.24
N LYS A 55 -11.14 11.27 12.49
CA LYS A 55 -11.49 11.59 11.11
C LYS A 55 -10.57 10.80 10.17
N ALA A 56 -11.15 9.82 9.50
CA ALA A 56 -10.40 9.04 8.52
C ALA A 56 -9.99 9.90 7.30
N PRO A 57 -8.87 9.56 6.65
CA PRO A 57 -8.50 10.16 5.38
C PRO A 57 -9.63 10.08 4.36
N PHE A 58 -9.80 11.14 3.57
CA PHE A 58 -10.86 11.28 2.56
C PHE A 58 -12.30 11.21 3.11
N GLY A 59 -12.49 11.30 4.44
CA GLY A 59 -13.80 11.13 5.07
C GLY A 59 -14.36 9.71 4.96
N ALA A 60 -13.52 8.71 4.75
CA ALA A 60 -13.96 7.32 4.61
C ALA A 60 -14.64 6.80 5.89
N PRO A 61 -15.72 5.99 5.78
CA PRO A 61 -16.39 5.43 6.96
C PRO A 61 -15.59 4.32 7.64
N LEU A 62 -14.68 3.65 6.92
CA LEU A 62 -13.82 2.61 7.46
C LEU A 62 -12.35 2.99 7.30
N TRP A 63 -11.58 2.82 8.37
CA TRP A 63 -10.15 3.07 8.38
C TRP A 63 -9.43 1.92 9.09
N PHE A 64 -8.74 1.11 8.30
CA PHE A 64 -7.95 -0.02 8.78
C PHE A 64 -6.46 0.34 8.83
N THR A 65 -5.76 -0.26 9.77
CA THR A 65 -4.29 -0.36 9.75
C THR A 65 -3.92 -1.84 9.77
N VAL A 66 -3.23 -2.28 8.73
CA VAL A 66 -2.68 -3.64 8.67
C VAL A 66 -1.26 -3.60 9.20
N CYS A 67 -0.97 -4.49 10.14
CA CYS A 67 0.32 -4.55 10.83
C CYS A 67 1.04 -5.87 10.53
N VAL A 68 2.36 -5.82 10.48
CA VAL A 68 3.20 -6.99 10.76
C VAL A 68 3.11 -7.28 12.26
N ASP A 69 2.80 -8.51 12.64
CA ASP A 69 2.60 -8.91 14.04
C ASP A 69 3.36 -10.20 14.36
N ALA A 70 4.59 -10.02 14.80
CA ALA A 70 5.40 -11.12 15.34
C ALA A 70 5.15 -11.37 16.84
N HIS A 71 4.48 -10.43 17.52
CA HIS A 71 4.19 -10.56 18.96
C HIS A 71 3.37 -11.82 19.29
N ARG A 72 2.33 -12.11 18.51
CA ARG A 72 1.50 -13.30 18.72
C ARG A 72 2.28 -14.59 18.52
N LEU A 73 3.19 -14.62 17.54
CA LEU A 73 4.08 -15.77 17.35
C LEU A 73 4.97 -15.98 18.57
N GLU A 74 5.55 -14.92 19.13
CA GLU A 74 6.35 -15.01 20.38
C GLU A 74 5.54 -15.54 21.56
N LEU A 75 4.28 -15.12 21.70
CA LEU A 75 3.38 -15.64 22.74
C LEU A 75 3.13 -17.15 22.59
N PHE A 76 2.90 -17.62 21.35
CA PHE A 76 2.71 -19.06 21.10
C PHE A 76 3.98 -19.85 21.38
N MET A 77 5.12 -19.35 20.94
CA MET A 77 6.43 -19.98 21.16
C MET A 77 6.76 -20.05 22.67
N ALA A 78 6.59 -18.95 23.37
CA ALA A 78 6.82 -18.90 24.82
C ALA A 78 5.95 -19.91 25.59
N LYS A 79 4.67 -20.03 25.22
CA LYS A 79 3.75 -21.00 25.81
C LYS A 79 4.18 -22.47 25.58
N ARG A 80 4.98 -22.72 24.53
CA ARG A 80 5.55 -24.03 24.20
C ARG A 80 7.02 -24.19 24.62
N GLY A 81 7.59 -23.21 25.32
CA GLY A 81 8.97 -23.24 25.80
C GLY A 81 10.01 -22.87 24.72
N TRP A 82 9.59 -22.25 23.63
CA TRP A 82 10.48 -21.82 22.53
C TRP A 82 10.72 -20.31 22.54
N LYS A 83 11.82 -19.90 21.88
CA LYS A 83 12.15 -18.50 21.60
C LYS A 83 12.48 -18.35 20.12
N ILE A 84 12.22 -17.18 19.55
CA ILE A 84 12.65 -16.85 18.19
C ILE A 84 14.19 -16.78 18.18
N VAL A 85 14.80 -17.49 17.22
CA VAL A 85 16.25 -17.48 16.98
C VAL A 85 16.60 -17.02 15.56
N THR A 86 15.59 -16.83 14.71
CA THR A 86 15.79 -16.27 13.36
C THR A 86 16.09 -14.79 13.44
N ASN A 87 16.73 -14.26 12.38
CA ASN A 87 17.00 -12.82 12.32
C ASN A 87 15.69 -12.02 12.09
N ASP A 88 15.67 -10.81 12.61
CA ASP A 88 14.50 -9.93 12.52
C ASP A 88 14.22 -9.44 11.10
N LEU A 89 15.23 -9.35 10.24
CA LEU A 89 15.04 -8.96 8.84
C LEU A 89 14.21 -10.00 8.09
N SER A 90 14.55 -11.29 8.19
CA SER A 90 13.77 -12.36 7.56
C SER A 90 12.34 -12.39 8.09
N LEU A 91 12.17 -12.26 9.41
CA LEU A 91 10.84 -12.21 10.04
C LEU A 91 10.02 -11.02 9.55
N LEU A 92 10.64 -9.85 9.43
CA LEU A 92 10.00 -8.64 8.91
C LEU A 92 9.60 -8.81 7.45
N LEU A 93 10.49 -9.33 6.59
CA LEU A 93 10.20 -9.55 5.16
C LEU A 93 9.04 -10.54 4.95
N LEU A 94 8.99 -11.63 5.72
CA LEU A 94 7.86 -12.56 5.70
C LEU A 94 6.58 -11.91 6.22
N GLY A 95 6.67 -11.14 7.29
CA GLY A 95 5.52 -10.41 7.84
C GLY A 95 4.97 -9.34 6.90
N LEU A 96 5.83 -8.68 6.12
CA LEU A 96 5.40 -7.73 5.08
C LEU A 96 4.62 -8.45 3.96
N GLN A 97 5.07 -9.64 3.54
CA GLN A 97 4.35 -10.46 2.56
C GLN A 97 2.99 -10.89 3.09
N ASP A 98 2.95 -11.49 4.29
CA ASP A 98 1.70 -11.92 4.94
C ASP A 98 0.70 -10.75 5.03
N ALA A 99 1.16 -9.58 5.45
CA ALA A 99 0.33 -8.39 5.60
C ALA A 99 -0.14 -7.81 4.24
N ALA A 100 0.71 -7.85 3.21
CA ALA A 100 0.35 -7.38 1.87
C ALA A 100 -0.71 -8.27 1.22
N TYR A 101 -0.56 -9.59 1.32
CA TYR A 101 -1.52 -10.55 0.78
C TYR A 101 -2.88 -10.43 1.47
N LEU A 102 -2.88 -10.33 2.80
CA LEU A 102 -4.10 -10.10 3.58
C LEU A 102 -4.79 -8.80 3.15
N ALA A 103 -4.05 -7.70 3.04
CA ALA A 103 -4.60 -6.40 2.69
C ALA A 103 -5.20 -6.38 1.28
N GLU A 104 -4.56 -7.02 0.30
CA GLU A 104 -5.10 -7.11 -1.06
C GLU A 104 -6.36 -7.98 -1.12
N ASN A 105 -6.41 -9.12 -0.41
CA ASN A 105 -7.63 -9.92 -0.30
C ASN A 105 -8.78 -9.12 0.34
N MET A 106 -8.49 -8.28 1.35
CA MET A 106 -9.50 -7.37 1.92
C MET A 106 -10.03 -6.39 0.87
N VAL A 107 -9.16 -5.85 0.02
CA VAL A 107 -9.55 -4.94 -1.07
C VAL A 107 -10.43 -5.64 -2.10
N ILE A 108 -10.02 -6.81 -2.56
CA ILE A 108 -10.80 -7.60 -3.53
C ILE A 108 -12.19 -7.94 -2.96
N ALA A 109 -12.26 -8.37 -1.70
CA ALA A 109 -13.52 -8.65 -1.03
C ALA A 109 -14.40 -7.39 -0.91
N ALA A 110 -13.83 -6.27 -0.47
CA ALA A 110 -14.55 -5.01 -0.35
C ALA A 110 -15.12 -4.54 -1.69
N GLU A 111 -14.32 -4.56 -2.76
CA GLU A 111 -14.75 -4.15 -4.09
C GLU A 111 -15.80 -5.10 -4.68
N SER A 112 -15.72 -6.41 -4.40
CA SER A 112 -16.75 -7.38 -4.80
C SER A 112 -18.10 -7.15 -4.10
N LEU A 113 -18.07 -6.49 -2.95
CA LEU A 113 -19.25 -6.12 -2.15
C LEU A 113 -19.71 -4.67 -2.42
N GLY A 114 -19.19 -4.03 -3.47
CA GLY A 114 -19.58 -2.68 -3.88
C GLY A 114 -18.91 -1.55 -3.14
N LEU A 115 -17.94 -1.82 -2.27
CA LEU A 115 -17.14 -0.78 -1.63
C LEU A 115 -16.00 -0.32 -2.54
N GLY A 116 -15.55 0.91 -2.34
CA GLY A 116 -14.29 1.41 -2.88
C GLY A 116 -13.21 1.42 -1.81
N SER A 117 -11.95 1.38 -2.24
CA SER A 117 -10.80 1.32 -1.34
C SER A 117 -9.67 2.28 -1.73
N CYS A 118 -8.83 2.65 -0.77
CA CYS A 118 -7.58 3.35 -1.04
C CYS A 118 -6.50 2.94 -0.03
N PHE A 119 -5.37 2.46 -0.53
CA PHE A 119 -4.17 2.27 0.26
C PHE A 119 -3.46 3.59 0.53
N LEU A 120 -2.94 3.77 1.74
CA LEU A 120 -2.20 4.93 2.21
C LEU A 120 -0.80 4.48 2.62
N GLY A 121 0.19 4.84 1.78
CA GLY A 121 1.57 4.35 1.94
C GLY A 121 2.42 5.14 2.95
N GLU A 122 1.93 6.24 3.52
CA GLU A 122 2.73 7.07 4.43
C GLU A 122 3.22 6.32 5.68
N GLY A 123 2.42 5.37 6.18
CA GLY A 123 2.79 4.54 7.33
C GLY A 123 4.08 3.77 7.13
N SER A 124 4.35 3.31 5.90
CA SER A 124 5.55 2.53 5.55
C SER A 124 6.79 3.39 5.26
N LEU A 125 6.63 4.71 5.19
CA LEU A 125 7.66 5.62 4.69
C LEU A 125 8.16 6.62 5.74
N SER A 126 7.54 6.65 6.92
CA SER A 126 7.86 7.61 7.97
C SER A 126 7.92 6.95 9.34
N GLY A 127 9.11 6.96 9.94
CA GLY A 127 9.31 6.51 11.32
C GLY A 127 8.41 7.25 12.31
N GLY A 128 8.20 8.56 12.10
CA GLY A 128 7.28 9.36 12.90
C GLY A 128 5.83 8.86 12.82
N ARG A 129 5.36 8.45 11.63
CA ARG A 129 4.02 7.88 11.47
C ARG A 129 3.88 6.54 12.16
N VAL A 130 4.88 5.66 12.03
CA VAL A 130 4.94 4.37 12.74
C VAL A 130 4.81 4.57 14.25
N LYS A 131 5.61 5.50 14.83
CA LYS A 131 5.57 5.82 16.26
C LYS A 131 4.20 6.37 16.68
N ALA A 132 3.60 7.26 15.88
CA ALA A 132 2.28 7.83 16.15
C ALA A 132 1.18 6.76 16.18
N ILE A 133 1.14 5.88 15.18
CA ILE A 133 0.16 4.76 15.10
C ILE A 133 0.37 3.81 16.27
N ALA A 134 1.62 3.43 16.56
CA ALA A 134 1.94 2.53 17.66
C ALA A 134 1.45 3.09 19.02
N LYS A 135 1.63 4.39 19.25
CA LYS A 135 1.13 5.09 20.43
C LYS A 135 -0.40 5.15 20.47
N GLN A 136 -1.03 5.52 19.34
CA GLN A 136 -2.50 5.63 19.22
C GLN A 136 -3.20 4.32 19.59
N TYR A 137 -2.71 3.20 19.07
CA TYR A 137 -3.31 1.88 19.27
C TYR A 137 -2.68 1.09 20.42
N LYS A 138 -1.72 1.68 21.16
CA LYS A 138 -0.99 1.01 22.25
C LYS A 138 -0.40 -0.33 21.82
N LEU A 139 0.23 -0.35 20.63
CA LEU A 139 0.77 -1.57 20.07
C LEU A 139 1.89 -2.14 20.97
N PRO A 140 1.88 -3.44 21.25
CA PRO A 140 2.98 -4.08 21.98
C PRO A 140 4.26 -4.09 21.11
N PRO A 141 5.45 -4.34 21.69
CA PRO A 141 6.64 -4.64 20.90
C PRO A 141 6.37 -5.75 19.87
N ARG A 142 7.12 -5.79 18.79
CA ARG A 142 7.01 -6.77 17.69
C ARG A 142 5.73 -6.66 16.87
N VAL A 143 5.00 -5.54 16.99
CA VAL A 143 3.89 -5.17 16.10
C VAL A 143 4.25 -3.87 15.38
N LEU A 144 4.34 -3.93 14.05
CA LEU A 144 4.72 -2.82 13.19
C LEU A 144 3.55 -2.44 12.27
N PRO A 145 3.03 -1.20 12.32
CA PRO A 145 2.08 -0.72 11.31
C PRO A 145 2.73 -0.75 9.92
N MET A 146 2.14 -1.45 8.97
CA MET A 146 2.67 -1.57 7.61
C MET A 146 1.95 -0.62 6.65
N VAL A 147 0.64 -0.71 6.56
CA VAL A 147 -0.16 0.06 5.63
C VAL A 147 -1.51 0.43 6.23
N GLU A 148 -1.96 1.64 5.91
CA GLU A 148 -3.32 2.07 6.23
C GLU A 148 -4.21 1.89 5.00
N LEU A 149 -5.46 1.51 5.22
CA LEU A 149 -6.42 1.20 4.18
C LEU A 149 -7.77 1.80 4.56
N VAL A 150 -8.31 2.65 3.70
CA VAL A 150 -9.65 3.22 3.87
C VAL A 150 -10.63 2.62 2.90
N MET A 151 -11.87 2.41 3.34
CA MET A 151 -12.94 1.80 2.54
C MET A 151 -14.28 2.47 2.82
N GLY A 152 -15.19 2.40 1.86
CA GLY A 152 -16.56 2.88 1.96
C GLY A 152 -17.27 2.83 0.62
N TYR A 153 -18.55 3.17 0.58
CA TYR A 153 -19.29 3.26 -0.67
C TYR A 153 -18.76 4.41 -1.52
N PRO A 154 -18.36 4.18 -2.79
CA PRO A 154 -17.76 5.22 -3.62
C PRO A 154 -18.80 6.29 -4.00
N ALA A 155 -18.42 7.57 -3.86
CA ALA A 155 -19.21 8.73 -4.30
C ALA A 155 -18.51 9.47 -5.49
N GLU A 156 -17.69 8.76 -6.24
CA GLU A 156 -17.02 9.25 -7.45
C GLU A 156 -16.85 8.12 -8.46
N GLU A 157 -16.83 8.49 -9.74
CA GLU A 157 -16.34 7.58 -10.77
C GLU A 157 -14.82 7.45 -10.66
N LYS A 158 -14.34 6.22 -10.70
CA LYS A 158 -12.92 5.90 -10.61
C LYS A 158 -12.45 5.20 -11.89
N LEU A 159 -11.27 5.57 -12.35
CA LEU A 159 -10.63 4.94 -13.51
C LEU A 159 -9.41 4.15 -13.05
N PRO A 160 -9.23 2.91 -13.55
CA PRO A 160 -8.01 2.17 -13.35
C PRO A 160 -6.81 2.98 -13.84
N ARG A 161 -5.73 2.93 -13.08
CA ARG A 161 -4.49 3.63 -13.49
C ARG A 161 -3.78 2.85 -14.59
N PRO A 162 -3.07 3.53 -15.48
CA PRO A 162 -2.20 2.88 -16.45
C PRO A 162 -1.26 1.88 -15.80
N ARG A 163 -0.85 0.89 -16.55
CA ARG A 163 0.17 -0.09 -16.18
C ARG A 163 1.18 -0.18 -17.30
N TYR A 164 2.38 -0.62 -16.97
CA TYR A 164 3.39 -0.93 -17.98
C TYR A 164 2.86 -1.93 -19.00
N PRO A 165 3.30 -1.84 -20.26
CA PRO A 165 3.08 -2.91 -21.23
C PRO A 165 3.59 -4.26 -20.68
N LEU A 166 2.89 -5.34 -21.02
CA LEU A 166 3.23 -6.66 -20.47
C LEU A 166 4.68 -7.09 -20.74
N PRO A 167 5.27 -6.85 -21.94
CA PRO A 167 6.68 -7.18 -22.18
C PRO A 167 7.69 -6.40 -21.31
N PHE A 168 7.27 -5.31 -20.68
CA PHE A 168 8.09 -4.54 -19.74
C PHE A 168 7.94 -5.00 -18.28
N ALA A 169 7.03 -5.95 -18.02
CA ALA A 169 6.72 -6.45 -16.68
C ALA A 169 6.82 -7.96 -16.51
N LEU A 170 6.83 -8.71 -17.62
CA LEU A 170 6.90 -10.17 -17.63
C LEU A 170 8.14 -10.62 -18.38
N PHE A 171 8.99 -11.35 -17.68
CA PHE A 171 10.21 -11.95 -18.22
C PHE A 171 10.13 -13.47 -18.10
N GLU A 172 10.61 -14.19 -19.12
CA GLU A 172 10.66 -15.65 -19.14
C GLU A 172 12.11 -16.10 -18.88
N ASP A 173 12.27 -17.02 -17.93
CA ASP A 173 13.54 -17.65 -17.51
C ASP A 173 14.58 -16.67 -16.91
N ALA A 174 14.74 -15.46 -17.44
CA ALA A 174 15.73 -14.50 -16.97
C ALA A 174 15.24 -13.07 -17.10
N TYR A 175 15.66 -12.21 -16.17
CA TYR A 175 15.47 -10.77 -16.31
C TYR A 175 16.32 -10.24 -17.48
N ALA A 176 15.67 -9.57 -18.42
CA ALA A 176 16.35 -8.90 -19.54
C ALA A 176 16.29 -7.39 -19.33
N GLU A 177 17.45 -6.72 -19.49
CA GLU A 177 17.47 -5.26 -19.51
C GLU A 177 16.62 -4.75 -20.68
N PRO A 178 15.73 -3.78 -20.44
CA PRO A 178 14.92 -3.23 -21.51
C PRO A 178 15.77 -2.50 -22.54
N THR A 179 15.45 -2.68 -23.82
CA THR A 179 16.02 -1.84 -24.87
C THR A 179 15.51 -0.40 -24.76
N GLU A 180 16.18 0.55 -25.41
CA GLU A 180 15.76 1.95 -25.45
C GLU A 180 14.33 2.10 -26.00
N ASP A 181 13.96 1.33 -27.01
CA ASP A 181 12.62 1.32 -27.60
C ASP A 181 11.57 0.81 -26.60
N GLN A 182 11.88 -0.26 -25.87
CA GLN A 182 10.98 -0.80 -24.83
C GLN A 182 10.81 0.17 -23.66
N LEU A 183 11.88 0.83 -23.24
CA LEU A 183 11.84 1.86 -22.21
C LEU A 183 10.97 3.04 -22.65
N SER A 184 11.21 3.56 -23.87
CA SER A 184 10.44 4.66 -24.44
C SER A 184 8.96 4.32 -24.57
N GLU A 185 8.62 3.12 -25.01
CA GLU A 185 7.24 2.64 -25.12
C GLU A 185 6.56 2.53 -23.74
N ALA A 186 7.26 2.01 -22.75
CA ALA A 186 6.73 1.90 -21.39
C ALA A 186 6.48 3.28 -20.77
N MET A 187 7.40 4.23 -20.94
CA MET A 187 7.24 5.61 -20.50
C MET A 187 6.03 6.25 -21.19
N ARG A 188 5.95 6.12 -22.53
CA ARG A 188 4.85 6.68 -23.34
C ARG A 188 3.50 6.12 -22.89
N ALA A 189 3.37 4.81 -22.70
CA ALA A 189 2.13 4.16 -22.28
C ALA A 189 1.64 4.68 -20.91
N MET A 190 2.57 4.87 -19.97
CA MET A 190 2.25 5.45 -18.66
C MET A 190 1.84 6.92 -18.78
N ASP A 191 2.61 7.73 -19.46
CA ASP A 191 2.42 9.17 -19.53
C ASP A 191 1.14 9.54 -20.28
N GLU A 192 0.90 8.99 -21.47
CA GLU A 192 -0.33 9.20 -22.24
C GLU A 192 -1.57 8.75 -21.44
N GLY A 193 -1.50 7.62 -20.75
CA GLY A 193 -2.61 7.13 -19.95
C GLY A 193 -2.96 8.03 -18.76
N TYR A 194 -1.98 8.62 -18.07
CA TYR A 194 -2.22 9.59 -17.00
C TYR A 194 -2.68 10.95 -17.52
N LEU A 195 -2.14 11.41 -18.65
CA LEU A 195 -2.58 12.64 -19.32
C LEU A 195 -4.03 12.54 -19.79
N ALA A 196 -4.42 11.41 -20.42
CA ALA A 196 -5.79 11.17 -20.85
C ALA A 196 -6.81 11.22 -19.69
N GLN A 197 -6.39 10.86 -18.48
CA GLN A 197 -7.20 10.96 -17.27
C GLN A 197 -7.16 12.35 -16.61
N ASN A 198 -6.30 13.27 -17.09
CA ASN A 198 -6.01 14.55 -16.44
C ASN A 198 -5.65 14.40 -14.94
N TYR A 199 -4.94 13.32 -14.59
CA TYR A 199 -4.76 12.92 -13.20
C TYR A 199 -4.06 13.98 -12.37
N TYR A 200 -2.85 14.38 -12.76
CA TYR A 200 -2.03 15.33 -11.98
C TYR A 200 -2.63 16.73 -11.93
N ARG A 201 -3.33 17.16 -12.98
CA ARG A 201 -4.05 18.43 -13.01
C ARG A 201 -5.22 18.42 -12.01
N LYS A 202 -6.07 17.39 -12.05
CA LYS A 202 -7.21 17.23 -11.13
C LYS A 202 -6.76 17.12 -9.68
N ALA A 203 -5.69 16.35 -9.43
CA ALA A 203 -5.15 16.14 -8.09
C ALA A 203 -4.30 17.32 -7.57
N LYS A 204 -3.93 18.29 -8.45
CA LYS A 204 -2.96 19.36 -8.15
C LYS A 204 -1.66 18.82 -7.55
N ALA A 205 -1.20 17.67 -8.06
CA ALA A 205 -0.15 16.86 -7.46
C ALA A 205 1.20 16.98 -8.20
N LYS A 206 1.49 18.13 -8.80
CA LYS A 206 2.80 18.39 -9.41
C LYS A 206 3.84 18.60 -8.30
N ILE A 207 4.93 17.82 -8.34
CA ILE A 207 6.04 17.96 -7.40
C ILE A 207 6.91 19.13 -7.85
N PRO A 208 7.17 20.12 -6.99
CA PRO A 208 8.09 21.22 -7.33
C PRO A 208 9.51 20.69 -7.48
N LEU A 209 10.32 21.37 -8.30
CA LEU A 209 11.74 21.07 -8.44
C LEU A 209 12.55 21.73 -7.31
N GLU A 210 13.55 21.01 -6.84
CA GLU A 210 14.51 21.47 -5.82
C GLU A 210 15.87 21.78 -6.47
N GLY A 211 16.75 22.44 -5.71
CA GLY A 211 18.13 22.70 -6.13
C GLY A 211 18.29 23.67 -7.31
N GLY A 212 17.34 24.59 -7.52
CA GLY A 212 17.42 25.60 -8.58
C GLY A 212 17.20 25.05 -10.00
N ARG A 213 16.67 23.83 -10.14
CA ARG A 213 16.32 23.27 -11.45
C ARG A 213 15.18 24.04 -12.10
N GLU A 214 15.31 24.33 -13.40
CA GLU A 214 14.28 25.04 -14.16
C GLU A 214 13.05 24.17 -14.42
N GLU A 215 11.87 24.72 -14.14
CA GLU A 215 10.60 24.05 -14.44
C GLU A 215 10.28 24.13 -15.94
N ARG A 216 10.18 22.98 -16.60
CA ARG A 216 9.90 22.86 -18.03
C ARG A 216 8.54 22.25 -18.34
N PHE A 217 7.89 21.66 -17.35
CA PHE A 217 6.62 20.97 -17.53
C PHE A 217 5.44 21.81 -17.04
N THR A 218 4.39 21.83 -17.82
CA THR A 218 3.07 22.33 -17.45
C THR A 218 2.15 21.17 -17.07
N TYR A 219 0.90 21.44 -16.70
CA TYR A 219 -0.07 20.35 -16.50
C TYR A 219 -0.54 19.70 -17.82
N ASP A 220 -0.13 20.20 -18.98
CA ASP A 220 -0.45 19.61 -20.28
C ASP A 220 0.50 18.47 -20.67
N ASP A 221 1.70 18.49 -20.12
CA ASP A 221 2.77 17.54 -20.40
C ASP A 221 3.38 16.87 -19.16
N TYR A 222 3.10 17.38 -17.95
CA TYR A 222 3.53 16.75 -16.69
C TYR A 222 2.75 15.47 -16.42
N SER A 223 3.45 14.35 -16.44
CA SER A 223 2.84 13.04 -16.28
C SER A 223 3.61 12.11 -15.32
N TRP A 224 3.31 10.82 -15.38
CA TRP A 224 3.72 9.86 -14.37
C TRP A 224 5.23 9.67 -14.31
N THR A 225 5.91 9.54 -15.44
CA THR A 225 7.35 9.29 -15.45
C THR A 225 8.12 10.47 -14.88
N GLU A 226 7.75 11.71 -15.21
CA GLU A 226 8.33 12.92 -14.64
C GLU A 226 7.99 13.01 -13.13
N HIS A 227 6.74 12.72 -12.75
CA HIS A 227 6.33 12.75 -11.34
C HIS A 227 7.13 11.76 -10.47
N ILE A 228 7.30 10.53 -10.93
CA ILE A 228 8.07 9.50 -10.20
C ILE A 228 9.55 9.84 -10.17
N SER A 229 10.11 10.35 -11.27
CA SER A 229 11.50 10.80 -11.32
C SER A 229 11.78 11.91 -10.32
N ARG A 230 10.91 12.93 -10.24
CA ARG A 230 11.03 14.00 -9.24
C ARG A 230 10.88 13.46 -7.82
N LYS A 231 9.90 12.57 -7.62
CA LYS A 231 9.65 11.99 -6.31
C LYS A 231 10.88 11.25 -5.78
N TRP A 232 11.42 10.34 -6.55
CA TRP A 232 12.56 9.52 -6.11
C TRP A 232 13.91 10.21 -6.28
N GLY A 233 14.03 11.16 -7.23
CA GLY A 233 15.27 11.88 -7.50
C GLY A 233 15.60 13.02 -6.54
N GLN A 234 14.63 13.48 -5.75
CA GLN A 234 14.81 14.60 -4.80
C GLN A 234 14.10 14.40 -3.46
N TRP A 235 13.47 13.25 -3.25
CA TRP A 235 12.76 12.97 -2.01
C TRP A 235 13.73 12.66 -0.88
N GLY A 236 13.79 13.55 0.09
CA GLY A 236 14.51 13.34 1.33
C GLY A 236 13.76 12.36 2.24
N ALA A 237 13.91 11.06 2.00
CA ALA A 237 13.47 10.06 2.95
C ALA A 237 14.26 10.20 4.26
N ASP A 238 13.64 9.89 5.40
CA ASP A 238 14.32 9.77 6.70
C ASP A 238 14.57 8.27 6.99
N PRO A 239 15.62 7.67 6.41
CA PRO A 239 15.91 6.25 6.64
C PRO A 239 16.34 5.98 8.07
N GLU A 240 17.01 6.91 8.71
CA GLU A 240 17.48 6.78 10.10
C GLU A 240 16.29 6.75 11.06
N GLY A 241 15.33 7.67 10.89
CA GLY A 241 14.10 7.68 11.69
C GLY A 241 13.24 6.43 11.49
N MET A 242 13.25 5.84 10.29
CA MET A 242 12.58 4.56 10.06
C MET A 242 13.31 3.41 10.77
N VAL A 243 14.63 3.31 10.66
CA VAL A 243 15.43 2.28 11.36
C VAL A 243 15.26 2.40 12.87
N GLU A 244 15.24 3.62 13.42
CA GLU A 244 14.96 3.87 14.83
C GLU A 244 13.57 3.38 15.23
N ALA A 245 12.54 3.71 14.43
CA ALA A 245 11.18 3.25 14.68
C ALA A 245 11.07 1.72 14.67
N LEU A 246 11.76 1.02 13.77
CA LEU A 246 11.83 -0.43 13.74
C LEU A 246 12.46 -0.99 15.02
N ARG A 247 13.58 -0.41 15.47
CA ARG A 247 14.24 -0.80 16.72
C ARG A 247 13.36 -0.58 17.94
N GLU A 248 12.68 0.56 18.03
CA GLU A 248 11.71 0.83 19.09
C GLU A 248 10.53 -0.16 19.07
N ARG A 249 10.17 -0.67 17.90
CA ARG A 249 9.19 -1.74 17.75
C ARG A 249 9.76 -3.14 18.02
N GLY A 250 11.04 -3.24 18.38
CA GLY A 250 11.70 -4.49 18.74
C GLY A 250 12.24 -5.29 17.55
N PHE A 251 12.39 -4.69 16.37
CA PHE A 251 13.02 -5.31 15.21
C PHE A 251 14.46 -4.82 15.08
N ASP A 252 15.43 -5.70 15.35
CA ASP A 252 16.85 -5.43 15.19
C ASP A 252 17.35 -6.01 13.86
N LEU A 253 17.48 -5.15 12.85
CA LEU A 253 17.89 -5.56 11.50
C LEU A 253 19.39 -5.89 11.38
N THR A 254 20.15 -5.78 12.45
CA THR A 254 21.60 -6.04 12.47
C THR A 254 21.96 -7.40 13.08
N ARG A 255 20.99 -8.18 13.49
CA ARG A 255 21.14 -9.51 14.09
C ARG A 255 20.48 -10.58 13.26
#